data_d92efdd5588535c5fefc299c6d1a8db9
#
_entry.id   d92efdd5588535c5fefc299c6d1a8db9
#
_cell.length_a   1.000
_cell.length_b   1.000
_cell.length_c   1.000
_cell.angle_alpha   90.00
_cell.angle_beta   90.00
_cell.angle_gamma   90.00
#
_symmetry.space_group_name_H-M   'P 1'
#
loop_
_entity.id
_entity.type
_entity.pdbx_description
1 polymer ?
#
loop_
_entity_poly.entity_id
_entity_poly.type
_entity_poly.pdbx_seq_one_letter_code
_entity_poly.pdbx_strand_id
1 'polypeptide(L)'
;MAETSHTLDLDTIERLATKIDALIELLETTRTELNRQIELNDDLTSDLNAARSKLSDAEQSGEQLQTQLAEREQIRAKVSEMLSQLDAIHL
;
A
#
# COMPACT_ATOMS: atom_id res chain seq x y z
N MET A 1 12.18 -13.32 -64.79
CA MET A 1 10.98 -12.97 -64.03
C MET A 1 10.73 -13.90 -62.84
N ALA A 2 10.89 -15.20 -63.01
CA ALA A 2 10.76 -16.15 -61.89
C ALA A 2 11.79 -15.94 -60.79
N GLU A 3 13.02 -15.59 -61.13
CA GLU A 3 14.10 -15.29 -60.17
C GLU A 3 13.82 -14.04 -59.34
N THR A 4 13.26 -13.00 -59.95
CA THR A 4 12.92 -11.75 -59.28
C THR A 4 11.77 -11.98 -58.27
N SER A 5 10.78 -12.76 -58.67
CA SER A 5 9.67 -13.15 -57.78
C SER A 5 10.16 -13.99 -56.59
N HIS A 6 11.06 -14.94 -56.87
CA HIS A 6 11.64 -15.79 -55.84
C HIS A 6 12.51 -15.00 -54.86
N THR A 7 13.29 -14.03 -55.36
CA THR A 7 14.12 -13.15 -54.53
C THR A 7 13.23 -12.24 -53.63
N LEU A 8 12.14 -11.72 -54.18
CA LEU A 8 11.16 -10.92 -53.42
C LEU A 8 10.50 -11.75 -52.32
N ASP A 9 10.18 -13.01 -52.57
CA ASP A 9 9.59 -13.91 -51.58
C ASP A 9 10.56 -14.19 -50.45
N LEU A 10 11.85 -14.43 -50.75
CA LEU A 10 12.89 -14.61 -49.75
C LEU A 10 13.07 -13.38 -48.89
N ASP A 11 13.13 -12.19 -49.51
CA ASP A 11 13.24 -10.93 -48.80
C ASP A 11 12.03 -10.70 -47.88
N THR A 12 10.83 -11.00 -48.36
CA THR A 12 9.62 -10.91 -47.58
C THR A 12 9.63 -11.86 -46.37
N ILE A 13 10.13 -13.09 -46.60
CA ILE A 13 10.25 -14.09 -45.51
C ILE A 13 11.26 -13.62 -44.47
N GLU A 14 12.41 -13.08 -44.88
CA GLU A 14 13.43 -12.55 -43.97
C GLU A 14 12.89 -11.38 -43.15
N ARG A 15 12.15 -10.46 -43.78
CA ARG A 15 11.51 -9.35 -43.08
C ARG A 15 10.47 -9.85 -42.07
N LEU A 16 9.71 -10.84 -42.45
CA LEU A 16 8.72 -11.45 -41.58
C LEU A 16 9.39 -12.11 -40.38
N ALA A 17 10.45 -12.86 -40.61
CA ALA A 17 11.24 -13.49 -39.55
C ALA A 17 11.80 -12.45 -38.58
N THR A 18 12.34 -11.34 -39.10
CA THR A 18 12.86 -10.24 -38.26
C THR A 18 11.76 -9.61 -37.41
N LYS A 19 10.59 -9.41 -38.01
CA LYS A 19 9.43 -8.86 -37.28
C LYS A 19 8.93 -9.82 -36.20
N ILE A 20 8.90 -11.10 -36.49
CA ILE A 20 8.51 -12.13 -35.51
C ILE A 20 9.49 -12.12 -34.34
N ASP A 21 10.80 -12.10 -34.60
CA ASP A 21 11.81 -12.03 -33.55
C ASP A 21 11.64 -10.76 -32.70
N ALA A 22 11.39 -9.62 -33.33
CA ALA A 22 11.14 -8.37 -32.62
C ALA A 22 9.87 -8.45 -31.75
N LEU A 23 8.82 -9.09 -32.26
CA LEU A 23 7.57 -9.29 -31.49
C LEU A 23 7.79 -10.23 -30.31
N ILE A 24 8.60 -11.29 -30.48
CA ILE A 24 8.93 -12.21 -29.38
C ILE A 24 9.70 -11.47 -28.30
N GLU A 25 10.70 -10.68 -28.65
CA GLU A 25 11.45 -9.86 -27.69
C GLU A 25 10.54 -8.87 -26.95
N LEU A 26 9.66 -8.21 -27.68
CA LEU A 26 8.70 -7.28 -27.09
C LEU A 26 7.75 -8.00 -26.12
N LEU A 27 7.28 -9.19 -26.51
CA LEU A 27 6.43 -10.01 -25.67
C LEU A 27 7.13 -10.43 -24.38
N GLU A 28 8.38 -10.88 -24.48
CA GLU A 28 9.19 -11.27 -23.33
C GLU A 28 9.44 -10.10 -22.39
N THR A 29 9.78 -8.94 -22.95
CA THR A 29 9.99 -7.71 -22.18
C THR A 29 8.70 -7.29 -21.47
N THR A 30 7.59 -7.34 -22.19
CA THR A 30 6.28 -6.99 -21.65
C THR A 30 5.86 -7.94 -20.54
N ARG A 31 6.10 -9.23 -20.68
CA ARG A 31 5.83 -10.23 -19.63
C ARG A 31 6.67 -9.98 -18.39
N THR A 32 7.95 -9.70 -18.56
CA THR A 32 8.85 -9.40 -17.45
C THR A 32 8.38 -8.16 -16.70
N GLU A 33 8.02 -7.12 -17.44
CA GLU A 33 7.50 -5.88 -16.85
C GLU A 33 6.16 -6.12 -16.15
N LEU A 34 5.28 -6.91 -16.73
CA LEU A 34 3.99 -7.25 -16.13
C LEU A 34 4.20 -7.99 -14.80
N ASN A 35 5.07 -8.99 -14.78
CA ASN A 35 5.39 -9.74 -13.56
C ASN A 35 5.97 -8.82 -12.49
N ARG A 36 6.84 -7.90 -12.87
CA ARG A 36 7.40 -6.90 -11.97
C ARG A 36 6.30 -6.02 -11.37
N GLN A 37 5.36 -5.56 -12.21
CA GLN A 37 4.24 -4.74 -11.75
C GLN A 37 3.32 -5.50 -10.80
N ILE A 38 3.09 -6.78 -11.05
CA ILE A 38 2.30 -7.64 -10.18
C ILE A 38 2.97 -7.76 -8.80
N GLU A 39 4.28 -8.02 -8.77
CA GLU A 39 5.03 -8.11 -7.52
C GLU A 39 5.00 -6.79 -6.74
N LEU A 40 5.21 -5.66 -7.43
CA LEU A 40 5.12 -4.33 -6.82
C LEU A 40 3.73 -4.06 -6.27
N ASN A 41 2.70 -4.45 -6.99
CA ASN A 41 1.32 -4.28 -6.56
C ASN A 41 1.02 -5.10 -5.30
N ASP A 42 1.50 -6.34 -5.27
CA ASP A 42 1.35 -7.21 -4.09
C ASP A 42 2.09 -6.63 -2.88
N ASP A 43 3.31 -6.13 -3.07
CA ASP A 43 4.09 -5.49 -2.01
C ASP A 43 3.39 -4.23 -1.49
N LEU A 44 2.88 -3.40 -2.40
CA LEU A 44 2.15 -2.19 -2.03
C LEU A 44 0.85 -2.50 -1.28
N THR A 45 0.14 -3.54 -1.69
CA THR A 45 -1.07 -4.00 -1.01
C THR A 45 -0.75 -4.47 0.40
N SER A 46 0.33 -5.23 0.56
CA SER A 46 0.80 -5.69 1.87
C SER A 46 1.20 -4.52 2.76
N ASP A 47 1.95 -3.56 2.23
CA ASP A 47 2.37 -2.36 2.96
C ASP A 47 1.16 -1.51 3.38
N LEU A 48 0.18 -1.37 2.48
CA LEU A 48 -1.04 -0.62 2.76
C LEU A 48 -1.84 -1.28 3.89
N ASN A 49 -1.98 -2.59 3.85
CA ASN A 49 -2.67 -3.35 4.91
C ASN A 49 -1.96 -3.21 6.25
N ALA A 50 -0.63 -3.28 6.26
CA ALA A 50 0.17 -3.08 7.46
C ALA A 50 0.01 -1.65 8.01
N ALA A 51 0.01 -0.64 7.15
CA ALA A 51 -0.18 0.75 7.54
C ALA A 51 -1.59 0.98 8.12
N ARG A 52 -2.61 0.40 7.51
CA ARG A 52 -4.01 0.47 8.01
C ARG A 52 -4.15 -0.17 9.37
N SER A 53 -3.49 -1.32 9.58
CA SER A 53 -3.51 -2.00 10.88
C SER A 53 -2.84 -1.14 11.95
N LYS A 54 -1.70 -0.55 11.65
CA LYS A 54 -1.01 0.37 12.59
C LYS A 54 -1.85 1.60 12.91
N LEU A 55 -2.53 2.15 11.90
CA LEU A 55 -3.41 3.30 12.08
C LEU A 55 -4.58 2.95 12.99
N SER A 56 -5.21 1.80 12.78
CA SER A 56 -6.29 1.31 13.62
C SER A 56 -5.84 1.13 15.07
N ASP A 57 -4.67 0.54 15.29
CA ASP A 57 -4.09 0.36 16.62
C ASP A 57 -3.79 1.70 17.30
N ALA A 58 -3.26 2.66 16.53
CA ALA A 58 -2.97 4.00 17.04
C ALA A 58 -4.25 4.75 17.41
N GLU A 59 -5.31 4.61 16.63
CA GLU A 59 -6.62 5.18 16.93
C GLU A 59 -7.22 4.61 18.22
N GLN A 60 -7.16 3.29 18.41
CA GLN A 60 -7.61 2.62 19.63
C GLN A 60 -6.81 3.09 20.84
N SER A 61 -5.48 3.16 20.73
CA SER A 61 -4.62 3.66 21.79
C SER A 61 -4.95 5.10 22.15
N GLY A 62 -5.21 5.93 21.15
CA GLY A 62 -5.60 7.33 21.35
C GLY A 62 -6.94 7.44 22.09
N GLU A 63 -7.93 6.63 21.72
CA GLU A 63 -9.23 6.61 22.39
C GLU A 63 -9.11 6.15 23.84
N GLN A 64 -8.33 5.10 24.09
CA GLN A 64 -8.07 4.61 25.46
C GLN A 64 -7.39 5.68 26.30
N LEU A 65 -6.42 6.40 25.73
CA LEU A 65 -5.74 7.47 26.43
C LEU A 65 -6.69 8.61 26.79
N GLN A 66 -7.56 9.00 25.86
CA GLN A 66 -8.58 10.04 26.12
C GLN A 66 -9.53 9.62 27.22
N THR A 67 -9.97 8.36 27.21
CA THR A 67 -10.84 7.81 28.26
C THR A 67 -10.15 7.85 29.62
N GLN A 68 -8.88 7.44 29.68
CA GLN A 68 -8.08 7.47 30.91
C GLN A 68 -7.90 8.89 31.43
N LEU A 69 -7.64 9.84 30.53
CA LEU A 69 -7.50 11.25 30.92
C LEU A 69 -8.81 11.83 31.46
N ALA A 70 -9.94 11.48 30.84
CA ALA A 70 -11.26 11.90 31.33
C ALA A 70 -11.57 11.34 32.71
N GLU A 71 -11.30 10.05 32.93
CA GLU A 71 -11.47 9.38 34.24
C GLU A 71 -10.58 10.03 35.30
N ARG A 72 -9.33 10.30 34.96
CA ARG A 72 -8.37 10.95 35.85
C ARG A 72 -8.85 12.34 36.27
N GLU A 73 -9.40 13.10 35.33
CA GLU A 73 -9.94 14.43 35.61
C GLU A 73 -11.15 14.37 36.50
N GLN A 74 -12.03 13.38 36.31
CA GLN A 74 -13.19 13.17 37.20
C GLN A 74 -12.75 12.82 38.62
N ILE A 75 -11.76 11.98 38.77
CA ILE A 75 -11.21 11.61 40.09
C ILE A 75 -10.60 12.85 40.76
N ARG A 76 -9.86 13.64 40.01
CA ARG A 76 -9.23 14.87 40.49
C ARG A 76 -10.25 15.88 40.98
N ALA A 77 -11.33 16.08 40.22
CA ALA A 77 -12.41 16.97 40.60
C ALA A 77 -13.10 16.49 41.86
N LYS A 78 -13.32 15.19 42.00
CA LYS A 78 -13.96 14.59 43.17
C LYS A 78 -13.10 14.72 44.41
N VAL A 79 -11.81 14.46 44.30
CA VAL A 79 -10.85 14.62 45.40
C VAL A 79 -10.80 16.09 45.87
N SER A 80 -10.77 17.02 44.90
CA SER A 80 -10.80 18.45 45.21
C SER A 80 -12.06 18.87 45.95
N GLU A 81 -13.22 18.34 45.54
CA GLU A 81 -14.49 18.58 46.22
C GLU A 81 -14.48 18.03 47.64
N MET A 82 -13.98 16.81 47.84
CA MET A 82 -13.86 16.20 49.14
C MET A 82 -12.95 17.00 50.08
N LEU A 83 -11.83 17.51 49.57
CA LEU A 83 -10.95 18.38 50.36
C LEU A 83 -11.62 19.68 50.77
N SER A 84 -12.39 20.29 49.90
CA SER A 84 -13.16 21.48 50.21
C SER A 84 -14.20 21.22 51.31
N GLN A 85 -14.86 20.06 51.26
CA GLN A 85 -15.83 19.66 52.28
C GLN A 85 -15.14 19.42 53.64
N LEU A 86 -13.99 18.77 53.63
CA LEU A 86 -13.23 18.54 54.86
C LEU A 86 -12.71 19.87 55.46
N ASP A 87 -12.26 20.79 54.64
CA ASP A 87 -11.82 22.10 55.12
C ASP A 87 -12.99 22.87 55.76
N ALA A 88 -14.19 22.76 55.19
CA ALA A 88 -15.39 23.40 55.76
C ALA A 88 -15.80 22.81 57.11
N ILE A 89 -15.57 21.50 57.31
CA ILE A 89 -15.89 20.82 58.56
C ILE A 89 -14.85 21.10 59.63
N HIS A 90 -13.62 21.35 59.24
CA HIS A 90 -12.47 21.53 60.16
C HIS A 90 -12.42 22.91 60.81
N LEU A 91 -13.41 23.68 60.60
CA LEU A 91 -13.55 24.98 61.27
C LEU A 91 -13.87 24.78 62.75
#